data_953d9e3c95f66d113f83b17d2dcff975
#
_entry.id   953d9e3c95f66d113f83b17d2dcff975
#
_cell.length_a   1.000
_cell.length_b   1.000
_cell.length_c   1.000
_cell.angle_alpha   90.00
_cell.angle_beta   90.00
_cell.angle_gamma   90.00
#
_symmetry.space_group_name_H-M   'P 1'
#
loop_
_entity.id
_entity.type
_entity.pdbx_description
1 polymer ?
#
loop_
_entity_poly.entity_id
_entity_poly.type
_entity_poly.pdbx_seq_one_letter_code
_entity_poly.pdbx_strand_id
1 'polypeptide(L)' 'MAYNINMDYNKLALELHEKYKGKITTALRDNGEIDRDKLSAYYSPGVGAVSQAIAEDPADLPKYTWTNNLVGVISD' A
#
# COMPACT_ATOMS: atom_id res chain seq x y z
N MET A 1 -17.86 -15.43 -11.30
CA MET A 1 -17.95 -16.55 -10.34
C MET A 1 -19.36 -16.63 -9.79
N ALA A 2 -19.97 -17.80 -9.84
CA ALA A 2 -21.31 -18.00 -9.30
C ALA A 2 -21.23 -18.61 -7.90
N TYR A 3 -21.95 -18.04 -6.95
CA TYR A 3 -22.03 -18.56 -5.59
C TYR A 3 -23.30 -19.39 -5.41
N ASN A 4 -23.22 -20.41 -4.57
CA ASN A 4 -24.38 -21.22 -4.20
C ASN A 4 -25.32 -20.38 -3.35
N ILE A 5 -26.63 -20.31 -3.74
CA ILE A 5 -27.64 -19.55 -3.01
C ILE A 5 -27.92 -20.10 -1.60
N ASN A 6 -27.54 -21.36 -1.34
CA ASN A 6 -27.66 -21.98 -0.02
C ASN A 6 -26.44 -21.75 0.87
N MET A 7 -25.45 -21.01 0.39
CA MET A 7 -24.25 -20.70 1.16
C MET A 7 -24.56 -19.78 2.34
N ASP A 8 -24.07 -20.14 3.51
CA ASP A 8 -24.10 -19.27 4.68
C ASP A 8 -22.90 -18.31 4.61
N TYR A 9 -23.13 -17.13 4.07
CA TYR A 9 -22.08 -16.14 3.91
C TYR A 9 -21.60 -15.54 5.23
N ASN A 10 -22.45 -15.50 6.24
CA ASN A 10 -22.05 -15.02 7.56
C ASN A 10 -21.00 -15.94 8.17
N LYS A 11 -21.25 -17.25 8.10
CA LYS A 11 -20.30 -18.25 8.59
C LYS A 11 -19.00 -18.21 7.80
N LEU A 12 -19.09 -18.16 6.47
CA LEU A 12 -17.91 -18.09 5.60
C LEU A 12 -17.08 -16.83 5.88
N ALA A 13 -17.73 -15.70 6.09
CA ALA A 13 -17.04 -14.44 6.42
C ALA A 13 -16.23 -14.56 7.71
N LEU A 14 -16.82 -15.13 8.76
CA LEU A 14 -16.11 -15.33 10.02
C LEU A 14 -14.92 -16.27 9.85
N GLU A 15 -15.08 -17.37 9.11
CA GLU A 15 -14.01 -18.32 8.86
C GLU A 15 -12.84 -17.68 8.09
N LEU A 16 -13.14 -16.93 7.04
CA LEU A 16 -12.11 -16.28 6.21
C LEU A 16 -11.38 -15.16 6.95
N HIS A 17 -12.12 -14.34 7.69
CA HIS A 17 -11.50 -13.26 8.46
C HIS A 17 -10.64 -13.78 9.60
N GLU A 18 -11.02 -14.90 10.20
CA GLU A 18 -10.19 -15.55 11.23
C GLU A 18 -8.94 -16.17 10.60
N LYS A 19 -9.11 -16.91 9.49
CA LYS A 19 -8.01 -17.60 8.81
C LYS A 19 -6.92 -16.63 8.37
N TYR A 20 -7.31 -15.50 7.78
CA TYR A 20 -6.38 -14.53 7.21
C TYR A 20 -6.13 -13.32 8.11
N LYS A 21 -6.71 -13.27 9.30
CA LYS A 21 -6.61 -12.15 10.24
C LYS A 21 -7.04 -10.82 9.60
N GLY A 22 -8.22 -10.86 8.97
CA GLY A 22 -8.75 -9.76 8.18
C GLY A 22 -8.45 -9.94 6.70
N LYS A 23 -8.84 -8.96 5.91
CA LYS A 23 -8.76 -9.06 4.44
C LYS A 23 -7.82 -8.06 3.79
N ILE A 24 -7.14 -7.26 4.59
CA ILE A 24 -6.28 -6.19 4.09
C ILE A 24 -4.85 -6.43 4.55
N THR A 25 -3.94 -6.24 3.64
CA THR A 25 -2.51 -6.23 3.94
C THR A 25 -1.87 -5.03 3.26
N THR A 26 -0.64 -4.76 3.62
CA THR A 26 0.17 -3.73 2.96
C THR A 26 1.39 -4.37 2.31
N ALA A 27 1.83 -3.78 1.23
CA ALA A 27 2.99 -4.29 0.50
C ALA A 27 3.72 -3.14 -0.18
N LEU A 28 5.00 -3.34 -0.44
CA LEU A 28 5.77 -2.43 -1.28
C LEU A 28 5.33 -2.59 -2.73
N ARG A 29 5.32 -1.49 -3.49
CA ARG A 29 5.01 -1.54 -4.92
C ARG A 29 6.09 -2.26 -5.73
N ASP A 30 7.34 -2.07 -5.33
CA ASP A 30 8.45 -2.84 -5.86
C ASP A 30 8.41 -4.22 -5.21
N ASN A 31 7.97 -5.22 -5.96
CA ASN A 31 7.83 -6.59 -5.47
C ASN A 31 9.10 -7.43 -5.66
N GLY A 32 10.19 -6.81 -6.10
CA GLY A 32 11.47 -7.47 -6.18
C GLY A 32 12.16 -7.56 -4.82
N GLU A 33 13.27 -8.23 -4.80
CA GLU A 33 14.08 -8.30 -3.60
C GLU A 33 14.65 -6.92 -3.25
N ILE A 34 14.53 -6.52 -1.99
CA ILE A 34 15.09 -5.27 -1.49
C ILE A 34 16.50 -5.56 -0.96
N ASP A 35 17.47 -5.32 -1.80
CA ASP A 35 18.88 -5.43 -1.42
C ASP A 35 19.38 -4.12 -0.79
N ARG A 36 20.67 -4.07 -0.51
CA ARG A 36 21.30 -2.91 0.12
C ARG A 36 21.17 -1.65 -0.73
N ASP A 37 21.35 -1.78 -2.04
CA ASP A 37 21.28 -0.63 -2.95
C ASP A 37 19.86 -0.08 -3.05
N LYS A 38 18.87 -0.96 -3.18
CA LYS A 38 17.45 -0.55 -3.19
C LYS A 38 17.05 0.07 -1.86
N LEU A 39 17.48 -0.47 -0.75
CA LEU A 39 17.20 0.11 0.56
C LEU A 39 17.78 1.51 0.67
N SER A 40 19.00 1.72 0.20
CA SER A 40 19.64 3.03 0.22
C SER A 40 18.98 4.02 -0.73
N ALA A 41 18.37 3.54 -1.81
CA ALA A 41 17.62 4.37 -2.76
C ALA A 41 16.23 4.73 -2.24
N TYR A 42 15.49 3.77 -1.69
CA TYR A 42 14.14 4.01 -1.17
C TYR A 42 14.13 4.74 0.16
N TYR A 43 15.16 4.57 0.94
CA TYR A 43 15.24 5.16 2.26
C TYR A 43 16.40 6.17 2.30
N SER A 44 17.38 5.97 3.12
CA SER A 44 18.47 6.95 3.28
C SER A 44 19.75 6.43 2.62
N PRO A 45 20.44 7.25 1.83
CA PRO A 45 20.24 8.68 1.56
C PRO A 45 19.34 9.01 0.36
N GLY A 46 18.95 8.03 -0.45
CA GLY A 46 18.30 8.26 -1.75
C GLY A 46 16.97 9.00 -1.67
N VAL A 47 16.17 8.76 -0.63
CA VAL A 47 14.87 9.40 -0.47
C VAL A 47 14.97 10.94 -0.36
N GLY A 48 16.12 11.46 0.07
CA GLY A 48 16.35 12.89 0.10
C GLY A 48 16.23 13.57 -1.27
N ALA A 49 16.70 12.88 -2.32
CA ALA A 49 16.57 13.38 -3.69
C ALA A 49 15.11 13.44 -4.14
N VAL A 50 14.30 12.48 -3.72
CA VAL A 50 12.85 12.45 -4.01
C VAL A 50 12.17 13.65 -3.35
N SER A 51 12.44 13.86 -2.08
CA SER A 51 11.86 14.99 -1.32
C SER A 51 12.26 16.33 -1.95
N GLN A 52 13.50 16.47 -2.36
CA GLN A 52 13.99 17.69 -3.01
C GLN A 52 13.34 17.92 -4.37
N ALA A 53 13.19 16.87 -5.17
CA ALA A 53 12.54 16.97 -6.48
C ALA A 53 11.08 17.42 -6.34
N ILE A 54 10.36 16.91 -5.36
CA ILE A 54 8.98 17.30 -5.09
C ILE A 54 8.92 18.76 -4.60
N ALA A 55 9.87 19.16 -3.76
CA ALA A 55 9.94 20.54 -3.28
C ALA A 55 10.20 21.53 -4.40
N GLU A 56 11.03 21.18 -5.38
CA GLU A 56 11.34 22.02 -6.54
C GLU A 56 10.18 22.11 -7.52
N ASP A 57 9.43 21.01 -7.71
CA ASP A 57 8.25 20.98 -8.55
C ASP A 57 7.16 20.15 -7.88
N PRO A 58 6.27 20.79 -7.09
CA PRO A 58 5.20 20.07 -6.39
C PRO A 58 4.23 19.34 -7.31
N ALA A 59 4.17 19.68 -8.60
CA ALA A 59 3.37 18.94 -9.57
C ALA A 59 3.87 17.50 -9.77
N ASP A 60 5.11 17.20 -9.39
CA ASP A 60 5.69 15.86 -9.47
C ASP A 60 5.33 14.98 -8.27
N LEU A 61 4.57 15.49 -7.30
CA LEU A 61 4.16 14.68 -6.15
C LEU A 61 3.50 13.33 -6.56
N PRO A 62 2.53 13.31 -7.48
CA PRO A 62 1.94 12.03 -7.91
C PRO A 62 2.90 11.12 -8.68
N LYS A 63 3.94 11.68 -9.27
CA LYS A 63 4.95 10.90 -10.00
C LYS A 63 5.79 10.03 -9.06
N TYR A 64 6.07 10.52 -7.87
CA TYR A 64 6.97 9.86 -6.93
C TYR A 64 6.27 9.25 -5.72
N THR A 65 4.95 9.44 -5.60
CA THR A 65 4.18 8.95 -4.45
C THR A 65 2.83 8.40 -4.91
N TRP A 66 2.11 7.79 -3.99
CA TRP A 66 0.77 7.27 -4.24
C TRP A 66 -0.36 8.20 -3.78
N THR A 67 -0.06 9.48 -3.66
CA THR A 67 -1.02 10.48 -3.13
C THR A 67 -2.34 10.52 -3.90
N ASN A 68 -2.34 10.22 -5.20
CA ASN A 68 -3.57 10.19 -5.99
C ASN A 68 -4.50 9.02 -5.62
N ASN A 69 -3.99 8.04 -4.89
CA ASN A 69 -4.76 6.87 -4.47
C ASN A 69 -4.89 6.79 -2.95
N LEU A 70 -4.67 7.90 -2.25
CA LEU A 70 -4.67 7.95 -0.80
C LEU A 70 -5.67 8.99 -0.31
N VAL A 71 -6.53 8.59 0.61
CA VAL A 71 -7.44 9.49 1.30
C VAL A 71 -7.15 9.39 2.79
N GLY A 72 -6.80 10.50 3.40
CA GLY A 72 -6.59 10.57 4.84
C GLY A 72 -7.86 11.06 5.54
N VAL A 73 -8.19 10.40 6.64
CA VAL A 73 -9.24 10.85 7.54
C VAL A 73 -8.60 11.17 8.88
N ILE A 74 -8.71 12.43 9.28
CA ILE A 74 -8.13 12.91 10.53
C ILE A 74 -9.28 13.24 11.48
N SER A 75 -9.24 12.67 12.68
CA SER A 75 -10.24 12.97 13.69
C SER A 75 -9.60 13.08 15.08
N ASP A 76 -10.26 13.83 15.95
CA ASP A 76 -9.80 14.02 17.31
C ASP A 76 -10.22 12.88 18.23
#